data_6ac65d44af12c14065332041e041ea25
#
_entry.id   6ac65d44af12c14065332041e041ea25
#
_cell.length_a   1.000
_cell.length_b   1.000
_cell.length_c   1.000
_cell.angle_alpha   90.00
_cell.angle_beta   90.00
_cell.angle_gamma   90.00
#
_symmetry.space_group_name_H-M   'P 1'
#
loop_
_entity.id
_entity.type
_entity.pdbx_description
1 polymer ?
#
loop_
_entity_poly.entity_id
_entity_poly.type
_entity_poly.pdbx_seq_one_letter_code
_entity_poly.pdbx_strand_id
1 'polypeptide(L)'
;GMEAAITAANRGHNVTLVEKRNKLGGNLHPAGAAYFKEDIRKLICVLEQRCKKAGVNIFLNTEVTPEYVKDFAPDTLFIAIGSNELRPPIKGLDSDKVVMAIDAELHPEKLGQKVVIIGGGLVGAEASIGFHHEGKECTIIEMKPVIAEEVNSFYRGGLMPEVDKSATCLVNTKVKEIITTGVLCEKDGEEMIVEADTVVCALGFRSPYDKVDELADLVEEYYVIGDCKKVGKIYDAMNTGYYSALLV
;
A
#
# COMPACT_ATOMS: atom_id res chain seq x y z
N GLY A 1 8.43 -4.08 9.98
CA GLY A 1 9.80 -4.60 9.97
C GLY A 1 10.76 -3.67 10.69
N MET A 2 11.00 -2.46 10.18
CA MET A 2 11.98 -1.52 10.77
C MET A 2 11.77 -1.26 12.26
N GLU A 3 10.53 -0.97 12.71
CA GLU A 3 10.28 -0.72 14.14
C GLU A 3 10.53 -1.95 15.00
N ALA A 4 10.17 -3.15 14.53
CA ALA A 4 10.51 -4.39 15.24
C ALA A 4 12.02 -4.58 15.34
N ALA A 5 12.74 -4.37 14.24
CA ALA A 5 14.20 -4.48 14.22
C ALA A 5 14.87 -3.49 15.20
N ILE A 6 14.42 -2.23 15.22
CA ILE A 6 14.92 -1.21 16.14
C ILE A 6 14.67 -1.62 17.60
N THR A 7 13.45 -2.08 17.88
CA THR A 7 13.03 -2.44 19.24
C THR A 7 13.83 -3.64 19.77
N ALA A 8 13.94 -4.71 18.98
CA ALA A 8 14.71 -5.90 19.34
C ALA A 8 16.21 -5.57 19.53
N ALA A 9 16.81 -4.79 18.61
CA ALA A 9 18.21 -4.39 18.74
C ALA A 9 18.48 -3.56 20.00
N ASN A 10 17.58 -2.63 20.36
CA ASN A 10 17.69 -1.84 21.58
C ASN A 10 17.53 -2.68 22.86
N ARG A 11 16.94 -3.86 22.76
CA ARG A 11 16.85 -4.86 23.85
C ARG A 11 18.08 -5.75 23.96
N GLY A 12 19.03 -5.62 23.04
CA GLY A 12 20.31 -6.33 23.05
C GLY A 12 20.37 -7.55 22.13
N HIS A 13 19.36 -7.78 21.29
CA HIS A 13 19.38 -8.87 20.32
C HIS A 13 20.26 -8.53 19.12
N ASN A 14 20.87 -9.56 18.52
CA ASN A 14 21.57 -9.45 17.25
C ASN A 14 20.54 -9.52 16.12
N VAL A 15 20.22 -8.38 15.51
CA VAL A 15 19.13 -8.26 14.55
C VAL A 15 19.63 -8.14 13.12
N THR A 16 19.08 -8.97 12.24
CA THR A 16 19.27 -8.89 10.80
C THR A 16 17.94 -8.53 10.13
N LEU A 17 17.92 -7.44 9.37
CA LEU A 17 16.77 -6.97 8.57
C LEU A 17 17.07 -7.21 7.10
N VAL A 18 16.24 -8.03 6.46
CA VAL A 18 16.38 -8.40 5.05
C VAL A 18 15.26 -7.74 4.24
N GLU A 19 15.61 -7.06 3.17
CA GLU A 19 14.68 -6.35 2.28
C GLU A 19 14.94 -6.72 0.82
N LYS A 20 13.90 -7.14 0.10
CA LYS A 20 14.00 -7.53 -1.32
C LYS A 20 14.25 -6.36 -2.26
N ARG A 21 13.87 -5.16 -1.89
CA ARG A 21 14.10 -3.94 -2.66
C ARG A 21 15.49 -3.35 -2.36
N ASN A 22 15.89 -2.39 -3.17
CA ASN A 22 17.16 -1.66 -2.99
C ASN A 22 17.10 -0.59 -1.88
N LYS A 23 15.98 -0.48 -1.16
CA LYS A 23 15.75 0.50 -0.08
C LYS A 23 14.71 0.01 0.91
N LEU A 24 14.87 0.39 2.18
CA LEU A 24 13.89 0.14 3.23
C LEU A 24 12.63 1.00 3.04
N GLY A 25 11.53 0.63 3.70
CA GLY A 25 10.30 1.43 3.76
C GLY A 25 9.09 0.81 3.07
N GLY A 26 9.30 -0.14 2.14
CA GLY A 26 8.20 -0.88 1.52
C GLY A 26 7.10 0.04 0.97
N ASN A 27 5.86 -0.18 1.39
CA ASN A 27 4.70 0.59 0.93
C ASN A 27 4.61 2.03 1.49
N LEU A 28 5.53 2.44 2.37
CA LEU A 28 5.63 3.86 2.73
C LEU A 28 6.10 4.73 1.54
N HIS A 29 6.82 4.15 0.57
CA HIS A 29 7.25 4.92 -0.60
C HIS A 29 6.07 5.38 -1.47
N PRO A 30 5.19 4.50 -1.97
CA PRO A 30 3.99 4.96 -2.68
C PRO A 30 3.09 5.82 -1.77
N ALA A 31 2.86 5.44 -0.51
CA ALA A 31 2.06 6.23 0.43
C ALA A 31 2.62 7.64 0.67
N GLY A 32 3.91 7.85 0.49
CA GLY A 32 4.59 9.13 0.62
C GLY A 32 4.86 9.84 -0.70
N ALA A 33 4.40 9.33 -1.85
CA ALA A 33 4.75 9.86 -3.17
C ALA A 33 4.10 11.22 -3.43
N ALA A 34 2.82 11.38 -3.10
CA ALA A 34 2.11 12.64 -3.31
C ALA A 34 2.81 13.82 -2.61
N TYR A 35 2.77 15.00 -3.24
CA TYR A 35 3.49 16.21 -2.79
C TYR A 35 3.21 16.60 -1.33
N PHE A 36 1.99 16.40 -0.86
CA PHE A 36 1.54 16.75 0.49
C PHE A 36 1.89 15.70 1.57
N LYS A 37 2.58 14.60 1.21
CA LYS A 37 2.97 13.49 2.10
C LYS A 37 4.42 13.56 2.58
N GLU A 38 4.98 14.75 2.73
CA GLU A 38 6.38 14.95 3.13
C GLU A 38 6.71 14.25 4.47
N ASP A 39 5.78 14.24 5.41
CA ASP A 39 6.01 13.62 6.71
C ASP A 39 6.18 12.10 6.63
N ILE A 40 5.53 11.42 5.67
CA ILE A 40 5.78 9.99 5.42
C ILE A 40 7.19 9.78 4.87
N ARG A 41 7.66 10.62 3.96
CA ARG A 41 9.04 10.57 3.45
C ARG A 41 10.07 10.80 4.56
N LYS A 42 9.81 11.76 5.45
CA LYS A 42 10.64 12.00 6.66
C LYS A 42 10.63 10.79 7.60
N LEU A 43 9.47 10.17 7.81
CA LEU A 43 9.35 8.96 8.64
C LEU A 43 10.25 7.84 8.14
N ILE A 44 10.30 7.58 6.83
CA ILE A 44 11.20 6.57 6.25
C ILE A 44 12.65 6.88 6.63
N CYS A 45 13.10 8.11 6.40
CA CYS A 45 14.48 8.54 6.72
C CYS A 45 14.80 8.36 8.21
N VAL A 46 13.87 8.73 9.09
CA VAL A 46 14.04 8.60 10.54
C VAL A 46 14.16 7.11 10.95
N LEU A 47 13.29 6.24 10.40
CA LEU A 47 13.34 4.81 10.70
C LEU A 47 14.63 4.16 10.20
N GLU A 48 15.09 4.50 9.00
CA GLU A 48 16.38 4.03 8.48
C GLU A 48 17.56 4.43 9.38
N GLN A 49 17.59 5.71 9.81
CA GLN A 49 18.63 6.19 10.71
C GLN A 49 18.59 5.49 12.07
N ARG A 50 17.38 5.26 12.60
CA ARG A 50 17.20 4.52 13.87
C ARG A 50 17.67 3.06 13.75
N CYS A 51 17.39 2.36 12.65
CA CYS A 51 17.91 1.02 12.38
C CYS A 51 19.44 1.00 12.42
N LYS A 52 20.08 1.92 11.67
CA LYS A 52 21.55 2.05 11.64
C LYS A 52 22.14 2.34 13.03
N LYS A 53 21.53 3.30 13.76
CA LYS A 53 21.97 3.68 15.12
C LYS A 53 21.83 2.54 16.13
N ALA A 54 20.79 1.71 15.99
CA ALA A 54 20.56 0.56 16.83
C ALA A 54 21.48 -0.64 16.50
N GLY A 55 22.31 -0.54 15.45
CA GLY A 55 23.24 -1.61 15.05
C GLY A 55 22.57 -2.76 14.30
N VAL A 56 21.42 -2.54 13.67
CA VAL A 56 20.73 -3.55 12.86
C VAL A 56 21.56 -3.88 11.61
N ASN A 57 21.81 -5.17 11.36
CA ASN A 57 22.43 -5.65 10.12
C ASN A 57 21.40 -5.59 8.97
N ILE A 58 21.63 -4.77 7.96
CA ILE A 58 20.67 -4.52 6.87
C ILE A 58 21.18 -5.15 5.58
N PHE A 59 20.38 -6.05 4.99
CA PHE A 59 20.65 -6.67 3.69
C PHE A 59 19.54 -6.24 2.71
N LEU A 60 19.91 -5.41 1.74
CA LEU A 60 19.03 -4.96 0.66
C LEU A 60 19.18 -5.86 -0.58
N ASN A 61 18.25 -5.76 -1.53
CA ASN A 61 18.21 -6.56 -2.77
C ASN A 61 18.25 -8.07 -2.48
N THR A 62 17.71 -8.48 -1.35
CA THR A 62 17.70 -9.87 -0.91
C THR A 62 16.29 -10.32 -0.60
N GLU A 63 15.75 -11.22 -1.39
CA GLU A 63 14.46 -11.82 -1.11
C GLU A 63 14.62 -13.01 -0.17
N VAL A 64 13.84 -13.02 0.92
CA VAL A 64 13.81 -14.14 1.86
C VAL A 64 12.99 -15.27 1.25
N THR A 65 13.63 -16.40 1.03
CA THR A 65 13.02 -17.67 0.63
C THR A 65 13.04 -18.66 1.80
N PRO A 66 12.29 -19.76 1.73
CA PRO A 66 12.38 -20.84 2.72
C PRO A 66 13.82 -21.36 2.94
N GLU A 67 14.60 -21.50 1.86
CA GLU A 67 16.00 -21.91 1.92
C GLU A 67 16.84 -20.88 2.69
N TYR A 68 16.62 -19.58 2.42
CA TYR A 68 17.32 -18.52 3.14
C TYR A 68 17.08 -18.60 4.66
N VAL A 69 15.84 -18.84 5.08
CA VAL A 69 15.48 -18.96 6.50
C VAL A 69 16.15 -20.18 7.14
N LYS A 70 16.15 -21.35 6.44
CA LYS A 70 16.78 -22.58 6.91
C LYS A 70 18.30 -22.42 7.06
N ASP A 71 18.95 -21.79 6.09
CA ASP A 71 20.41 -21.60 6.09
C ASP A 71 20.83 -20.56 7.14
N PHE A 72 20.02 -19.51 7.32
CA PHE A 72 20.27 -18.48 8.34
C PHE A 72 20.01 -18.99 9.77
N ALA A 73 19.02 -19.89 9.93
CA ALA A 73 18.61 -20.52 11.19
C ALA A 73 18.42 -19.50 12.35
N PRO A 74 17.52 -18.54 12.25
CA PRO A 74 17.29 -17.56 13.29
C PRO A 74 16.63 -18.18 14.53
N ASP A 75 16.96 -17.69 15.73
CA ASP A 75 16.25 -18.06 16.96
C ASP A 75 14.80 -17.60 16.93
N THR A 76 14.55 -16.40 16.40
CA THR A 76 13.20 -15.81 16.26
C THR A 76 13.05 -15.14 14.88
N LEU A 77 11.91 -15.35 14.21
CA LEU A 77 11.59 -14.75 12.91
C LEU A 77 10.45 -13.73 13.01
N PHE A 78 10.72 -12.49 12.63
CA PHE A 78 9.67 -11.48 12.40
C PHE A 78 9.29 -11.45 10.93
N ILE A 79 8.08 -11.93 10.60
CA ILE A 79 7.55 -11.91 9.25
C ILE A 79 6.84 -10.58 9.02
N ALA A 80 7.49 -9.71 8.22
CA ALA A 80 7.08 -8.32 7.97
C ALA A 80 7.01 -8.01 6.46
N ILE A 81 6.54 -8.97 5.66
CA ILE A 81 6.57 -8.94 4.19
C ILE A 81 5.49 -8.06 3.55
N GLY A 82 4.68 -7.37 4.38
CA GLY A 82 3.69 -6.40 3.91
C GLY A 82 2.45 -7.02 3.26
N SER A 83 1.88 -6.35 2.29
CA SER A 83 0.66 -6.77 1.58
C SER A 83 0.79 -6.55 0.07
N ASN A 84 -0.06 -7.24 -0.69
CA ASN A 84 -0.18 -7.11 -2.14
C ASN A 84 -1.47 -6.35 -2.50
N GLU A 85 -1.46 -5.60 -3.60
CA GLU A 85 -2.65 -4.97 -4.14
C GLU A 85 -3.67 -6.01 -4.60
N LEU A 86 -4.94 -5.76 -4.31
CA LEU A 86 -6.04 -6.61 -4.76
C LEU A 86 -6.24 -6.51 -6.27
N ARG A 87 -6.35 -7.66 -6.92
CA ARG A 87 -6.72 -7.80 -8.33
C ARG A 87 -8.02 -8.60 -8.43
N PRO A 88 -9.19 -7.95 -8.28
CA PRO A 88 -10.48 -8.63 -8.41
C PRO A 88 -10.72 -9.04 -9.86
N PRO A 89 -11.63 -10.01 -10.12
CA PRO A 89 -11.92 -10.50 -11.45
C PRO A 89 -12.81 -9.51 -12.25
N ILE A 90 -12.30 -8.30 -12.47
CA ILE A 90 -12.94 -7.29 -13.33
C ILE A 90 -12.47 -7.57 -14.77
N LYS A 91 -13.40 -7.73 -15.68
CA LYS A 91 -13.07 -7.93 -17.10
C LYS A 91 -12.29 -6.74 -17.64
N GLY A 92 -11.17 -7.00 -18.29
CA GLY A 92 -10.26 -5.98 -18.82
C GLY A 92 -9.23 -5.43 -17.82
N LEU A 93 -9.15 -5.96 -16.59
CA LEU A 93 -8.17 -5.53 -15.58
C LEU A 93 -6.71 -5.79 -16.02
N ASP A 94 -6.48 -6.76 -16.91
CA ASP A 94 -5.15 -7.09 -17.44
C ASP A 94 -4.79 -6.32 -18.71
N SER A 95 -5.57 -5.30 -19.10
CA SER A 95 -5.25 -4.48 -20.26
C SER A 95 -4.10 -3.50 -19.97
N ASP A 96 -3.36 -3.12 -21.04
CA ASP A 96 -2.25 -2.15 -20.95
C ASP A 96 -2.68 -0.76 -20.44
N LYS A 97 -3.99 -0.48 -20.45
CA LYS A 97 -4.58 0.75 -19.92
C LYS A 97 -4.61 0.79 -18.40
N VAL A 98 -4.48 -0.35 -17.73
CA VAL A 98 -4.59 -0.46 -16.29
C VAL A 98 -3.24 -0.33 -15.61
N VAL A 99 -3.19 0.56 -14.62
CA VAL A 99 -2.04 0.73 -13.72
C VAL A 99 -2.49 0.48 -12.29
N MET A 100 -1.74 -0.28 -11.52
CA MET A 100 -2.04 -0.48 -10.11
C MET A 100 -1.68 0.78 -9.30
N ALA A 101 -2.37 1.00 -8.18
CA ALA A 101 -2.23 2.23 -7.40
C ALA A 101 -0.79 2.52 -6.97
N ILE A 102 -0.03 1.49 -6.55
CA ILE A 102 1.39 1.64 -6.17
C ILE A 102 2.23 2.20 -7.32
N ASP A 103 2.10 1.65 -8.52
CA ASP A 103 2.86 2.10 -9.68
C ASP A 103 2.40 3.48 -10.15
N ALA A 104 1.10 3.75 -10.11
CA ALA A 104 0.53 5.05 -10.45
C ALA A 104 1.04 6.17 -9.53
N GLU A 105 1.08 5.93 -8.21
CA GLU A 105 1.61 6.86 -7.22
C GLU A 105 3.11 7.14 -7.38
N LEU A 106 3.88 6.10 -7.71
CA LEU A 106 5.34 6.23 -7.90
C LEU A 106 5.73 6.83 -9.25
N HIS A 107 4.85 6.74 -10.25
CA HIS A 107 5.11 7.12 -11.63
C HIS A 107 3.93 7.87 -12.26
N PRO A 108 3.46 8.97 -11.67
CA PRO A 108 2.32 9.73 -12.21
C PRO A 108 2.58 10.30 -13.61
N GLU A 109 3.84 10.46 -14.00
CA GLU A 109 4.26 10.90 -15.33
C GLU A 109 3.89 9.92 -16.44
N LYS A 110 3.64 8.64 -16.10
CA LYS A 110 3.24 7.60 -17.06
C LYS A 110 1.73 7.57 -17.33
N LEU A 111 0.95 8.26 -16.50
CA LEU A 111 -0.50 8.30 -16.66
C LEU A 111 -0.89 9.24 -17.81
N GLY A 112 -1.93 8.86 -18.55
CA GLY A 112 -2.54 9.71 -19.57
C GLY A 112 -3.23 10.94 -18.97
N GLN A 113 -3.91 11.74 -19.78
CA GLN A 113 -4.56 12.97 -19.32
C GLN A 113 -5.82 12.68 -18.51
N LYS A 114 -6.70 11.79 -19.02
CA LYS A 114 -7.93 11.37 -18.34
C LYS A 114 -7.65 10.09 -17.52
N VAL A 115 -7.70 10.21 -16.21
CA VAL A 115 -7.44 9.12 -15.28
C VAL A 115 -8.71 8.71 -14.56
N VAL A 116 -9.14 7.46 -14.75
CA VAL A 116 -10.22 6.88 -13.95
C VAL A 116 -9.62 6.06 -12.84
N ILE A 117 -9.98 6.36 -11.59
CA ILE A 117 -9.56 5.65 -10.39
C ILE A 117 -10.70 4.74 -9.94
N ILE A 118 -10.47 3.43 -9.97
CA ILE A 118 -11.42 2.44 -9.46
C ILE A 118 -11.14 2.18 -7.99
N GLY A 119 -12.09 2.56 -7.13
CA GLY A 119 -11.99 2.50 -5.69
C GLY A 119 -11.80 3.87 -5.05
N GLY A 120 -12.83 4.31 -4.32
CA GLY A 120 -12.89 5.59 -3.61
C GLY A 120 -12.53 5.48 -2.12
N GLY A 121 -11.70 4.50 -1.72
CA GLY A 121 -11.10 4.46 -0.40
C GLY A 121 -10.03 5.55 -0.20
N LEU A 122 -9.34 5.53 0.94
CA LEU A 122 -8.32 6.55 1.27
C LEU A 122 -7.25 6.65 0.16
N VAL A 123 -6.77 5.52 -0.34
CA VAL A 123 -5.73 5.49 -1.38
C VAL A 123 -6.21 6.19 -2.67
N GLY A 124 -7.39 5.81 -3.18
CA GLY A 124 -7.93 6.43 -4.40
C GLY A 124 -8.25 7.92 -4.24
N ALA A 125 -8.76 8.32 -3.06
CA ALA A 125 -9.03 9.71 -2.74
C ALA A 125 -7.74 10.56 -2.70
N GLU A 126 -6.70 10.10 -2.01
CA GLU A 126 -5.40 10.79 -1.94
C GLU A 126 -4.66 10.79 -3.28
N ALA A 127 -4.73 9.69 -4.04
CA ALA A 127 -4.15 9.57 -5.37
C ALA A 127 -4.75 10.60 -6.33
N SER A 128 -6.06 10.83 -6.28
CA SER A 128 -6.71 11.83 -7.13
C SER A 128 -6.18 13.25 -6.91
N ILE A 129 -5.87 13.61 -5.67
CA ILE A 129 -5.27 14.90 -5.32
C ILE A 129 -3.84 15.00 -5.89
N GLY A 130 -3.05 13.93 -5.73
CA GLY A 130 -1.70 13.86 -6.28
C GLY A 130 -1.69 13.96 -7.80
N PHE A 131 -2.53 13.19 -8.49
CA PHE A 131 -2.59 13.17 -9.95
C PHE A 131 -3.13 14.49 -10.52
N HIS A 132 -4.12 15.11 -9.85
CA HIS A 132 -4.60 16.43 -10.23
C HIS A 132 -3.50 17.50 -10.14
N HIS A 133 -2.67 17.44 -9.11
CA HIS A 133 -1.50 18.33 -8.97
C HIS A 133 -0.52 18.17 -10.14
N GLU A 134 -0.40 16.95 -10.68
CA GLU A 134 0.39 16.64 -11.89
C GLU A 134 -0.37 16.97 -13.20
N GLY A 135 -1.50 17.69 -13.11
CA GLY A 135 -2.28 18.17 -14.25
C GLY A 135 -3.20 17.13 -14.88
N LYS A 136 -3.52 16.02 -14.19
CA LYS A 136 -4.44 15.01 -14.70
C LYS A 136 -5.91 15.36 -14.39
N GLU A 137 -6.81 14.91 -15.26
CA GLU A 137 -8.26 14.99 -15.07
C GLU A 137 -8.73 13.67 -14.44
N CYS A 138 -9.12 13.70 -13.15
CA CYS A 138 -9.43 12.51 -12.39
C CYS A 138 -10.93 12.26 -12.24
N THR A 139 -11.35 11.00 -12.40
CA THR A 139 -12.68 10.52 -12.01
C THR A 139 -12.54 9.33 -11.10
N ILE A 140 -13.13 9.38 -9.90
CA ILE A 140 -13.19 8.28 -8.95
C ILE A 140 -14.50 7.53 -9.14
N ILE A 141 -14.44 6.21 -9.33
CA ILE A 141 -15.61 5.32 -9.34
C ILE A 141 -15.63 4.52 -8.06
N GLU A 142 -16.69 4.66 -7.25
CA GLU A 142 -16.87 3.98 -5.99
C GLU A 142 -18.25 3.32 -5.91
N MET A 143 -18.29 2.03 -5.58
CA MET A 143 -19.53 1.28 -5.46
C MET A 143 -20.34 1.61 -4.20
N LYS A 144 -19.68 2.12 -3.16
CA LYS A 144 -20.31 2.59 -1.93
C LYS A 144 -20.83 4.01 -2.07
N PRO A 145 -21.71 4.46 -1.15
CA PRO A 145 -22.28 5.81 -1.20
C PRO A 145 -21.32 6.92 -0.77
N VAL A 146 -20.17 6.57 -0.19
CA VAL A 146 -19.27 7.53 0.47
C VAL A 146 -17.81 7.29 0.08
N ILE A 147 -17.12 8.34 -0.35
CA ILE A 147 -15.67 8.33 -0.57
C ILE A 147 -14.94 8.37 0.77
N ALA A 148 -13.87 7.59 0.90
CA ALA A 148 -13.03 7.48 2.09
C ALA A 148 -13.86 7.19 3.37
N GLU A 149 -14.81 6.26 3.29
CA GLU A 149 -15.73 5.90 4.37
C GLU A 149 -14.98 5.39 5.62
N GLU A 150 -13.89 4.66 5.43
CA GLU A 150 -13.07 4.06 6.50
C GLU A 150 -12.19 5.08 7.24
N VAL A 151 -12.17 6.31 6.80
CA VAL A 151 -11.33 7.37 7.38
C VAL A 151 -12.06 8.06 8.54
N ASN A 152 -11.34 8.36 9.62
CA ASN A 152 -11.95 9.09 10.72
C ASN A 152 -12.49 10.46 10.28
N SER A 153 -13.54 10.94 10.93
CA SER A 153 -14.28 12.14 10.52
C SER A 153 -13.42 13.41 10.49
N PHE A 154 -12.44 13.52 11.39
CA PHE A 154 -11.56 14.70 11.43
C PHE A 154 -10.66 14.77 10.18
N TYR A 155 -9.95 13.68 9.86
CA TYR A 155 -9.10 13.64 8.68
C TYR A 155 -9.93 13.75 7.39
N ARG A 156 -11.06 13.05 7.34
CA ARG A 156 -11.99 13.09 6.21
C ARG A 156 -12.53 14.50 5.96
N GLY A 157 -12.79 15.28 7.03
CA GLY A 157 -13.22 16.68 6.94
C GLY A 157 -12.22 17.58 6.20
N GLY A 158 -10.93 17.32 6.35
CA GLY A 158 -9.87 18.02 5.60
C GLY A 158 -9.62 17.45 4.20
N LEU A 159 -9.79 16.13 4.03
CA LEU A 159 -9.54 15.42 2.77
C LEU A 159 -10.58 15.75 1.70
N MET A 160 -11.87 15.69 2.03
CA MET A 160 -12.95 15.80 1.05
C MET A 160 -12.96 17.11 0.27
N PRO A 161 -12.75 18.30 0.87
CA PRO A 161 -12.65 19.55 0.10
C PRO A 161 -11.55 19.55 -0.96
N GLU A 162 -10.45 18.82 -0.73
CA GLU A 162 -9.37 18.69 -1.72
C GLU A 162 -9.72 17.66 -2.80
N VAL A 163 -10.39 16.55 -2.43
CA VAL A 163 -10.91 15.56 -3.40
C VAL A 163 -11.94 16.23 -4.34
N ASP A 164 -12.86 17.02 -3.81
CA ASP A 164 -13.92 17.69 -4.58
C ASP A 164 -13.35 18.69 -5.61
N LYS A 165 -12.16 19.25 -5.34
CA LYS A 165 -11.44 20.10 -6.31
C LYS A 165 -10.66 19.28 -7.35
N SER A 166 -10.28 18.07 -6.99
CA SER A 166 -9.30 17.27 -7.74
C SER A 166 -9.93 16.21 -8.62
N ALA A 167 -11.14 15.76 -8.32
CA ALA A 167 -11.78 14.67 -9.06
C ALA A 167 -13.29 14.77 -9.11
N THR A 168 -13.88 14.24 -10.19
CA THR A 168 -15.30 13.91 -10.25
C THR A 168 -15.53 12.58 -9.52
N CYS A 169 -16.41 12.58 -8.50
CA CYS A 169 -16.70 11.38 -7.72
C CYS A 169 -18.02 10.73 -8.16
N LEU A 170 -17.95 9.53 -8.69
CA LEU A 170 -19.09 8.69 -9.07
C LEU A 170 -19.30 7.64 -7.99
N VAL A 171 -20.09 7.97 -6.98
CA VAL A 171 -20.50 7.05 -5.89
C VAL A 171 -21.73 6.22 -6.30
N ASN A 172 -22.02 5.13 -5.56
CA ASN A 172 -23.06 4.14 -5.90
C ASN A 172 -22.88 3.60 -7.33
N THR A 173 -21.66 3.55 -7.83
CA THR A 173 -21.35 3.22 -9.22
C THR A 173 -20.45 1.97 -9.24
N LYS A 174 -20.93 0.90 -9.86
CA LYS A 174 -20.23 -0.38 -9.94
C LYS A 174 -19.52 -0.52 -11.27
N VAL A 175 -18.22 -0.80 -11.23
CA VAL A 175 -17.46 -1.15 -12.44
C VAL A 175 -17.87 -2.54 -12.93
N LYS A 176 -18.16 -2.66 -14.22
CA LYS A 176 -18.51 -3.92 -14.91
C LYS A 176 -17.35 -4.43 -15.75
N GLU A 177 -16.74 -3.54 -16.53
CA GLU A 177 -15.68 -3.91 -17.46
C GLU A 177 -14.77 -2.70 -17.76
N ILE A 178 -13.49 -2.95 -17.96
CA ILE A 178 -12.54 -1.98 -18.50
C ILE A 178 -12.45 -2.24 -20.01
N ILE A 179 -12.81 -1.24 -20.80
CA ILE A 179 -12.89 -1.31 -22.28
C ILE A 179 -11.84 -0.38 -22.91
N THR A 180 -11.68 -0.47 -24.23
CA THR A 180 -10.68 0.32 -24.95
C THR A 180 -10.84 1.84 -24.76
N THR A 181 -12.07 2.33 -24.63
CA THR A 181 -12.36 3.77 -24.48
C THR A 181 -12.38 4.24 -23.03
N GLY A 182 -12.39 3.34 -22.03
CA GLY A 182 -12.47 3.70 -20.63
C GLY A 182 -13.04 2.60 -19.74
N VAL A 183 -13.99 2.95 -18.87
CA VAL A 183 -14.61 2.04 -17.92
C VAL A 183 -16.12 1.99 -18.13
N LEU A 184 -16.65 0.80 -18.41
CA LEU A 184 -18.09 0.54 -18.39
C LEU A 184 -18.51 0.31 -16.94
N CYS A 185 -19.44 1.10 -16.46
CA CYS A 185 -19.99 1.00 -15.12
C CYS A 185 -21.51 1.07 -15.11
N GLU A 186 -22.11 0.70 -13.99
CA GLU A 186 -23.55 0.74 -13.76
C GLU A 186 -23.83 1.61 -12.54
N LYS A 187 -24.78 2.52 -12.70
CA LYS A 187 -25.33 3.36 -11.64
C LYS A 187 -26.86 3.37 -11.74
N ASP A 188 -27.54 3.10 -10.63
CA ASP A 188 -29.01 3.08 -10.53
C ASP A 188 -29.70 2.17 -11.59
N GLY A 189 -28.99 1.10 -12.02
CA GLY A 189 -29.48 0.16 -13.03
C GLY A 189 -29.22 0.58 -14.49
N GLU A 190 -28.62 1.75 -14.71
CA GLU A 190 -28.24 2.23 -16.03
C GLU A 190 -26.75 2.07 -16.28
N GLU A 191 -26.40 1.63 -17.50
CA GLU A 191 -25.01 1.53 -17.92
C GLU A 191 -24.49 2.86 -18.45
N MET A 192 -23.25 3.18 -18.08
CA MET A 192 -22.55 4.36 -18.58
C MET A 192 -21.08 4.04 -18.83
N ILE A 193 -20.48 4.77 -19.76
CA ILE A 193 -19.04 4.70 -20.03
C ILE A 193 -18.38 5.95 -19.50
N VAL A 194 -17.35 5.76 -18.68
CA VAL A 194 -16.44 6.82 -18.24
C VAL A 194 -15.16 6.72 -19.07
N GLU A 195 -14.92 7.73 -19.91
CA GLU A 195 -13.73 7.76 -20.77
C GLU A 195 -12.45 7.85 -19.93
N ALA A 196 -11.42 7.11 -20.33
CA ALA A 196 -10.12 7.12 -19.69
C ALA A 196 -8.98 6.85 -20.66
N ASP A 197 -7.89 7.58 -20.51
CA ASP A 197 -6.60 7.22 -21.11
C ASP A 197 -5.89 6.15 -20.25
N THR A 198 -6.01 6.30 -18.91
CA THR A 198 -5.46 5.36 -17.94
C THR A 198 -6.50 5.03 -16.87
N VAL A 199 -6.54 3.78 -16.46
CA VAL A 199 -7.37 3.28 -15.36
C VAL A 199 -6.47 2.89 -14.20
N VAL A 200 -6.62 3.55 -13.06
CA VAL A 200 -5.87 3.24 -11.83
C VAL A 200 -6.72 2.32 -10.95
N CYS A 201 -6.17 1.16 -10.60
CA CYS A 201 -6.83 0.20 -9.72
C CYS A 201 -6.41 0.47 -8.26
N ALA A 202 -7.32 1.03 -7.45
CA ALA A 202 -7.12 1.36 -6.03
C ALA A 202 -8.10 0.58 -5.11
N LEU A 203 -8.24 -0.73 -5.35
CA LEU A 203 -9.26 -1.59 -4.71
C LEU A 203 -8.80 -2.19 -3.38
N GLY A 204 -7.69 -1.70 -2.84
CA GLY A 204 -7.16 -2.09 -1.55
C GLY A 204 -6.07 -3.16 -1.64
N PHE A 205 -5.78 -3.78 -0.48
CA PHE A 205 -4.65 -4.68 -0.29
C PHE A 205 -5.10 -5.98 0.36
N ARG A 206 -4.29 -7.03 0.19
CA ARG A 206 -4.48 -8.33 0.82
C ARG A 206 -3.15 -8.83 1.41
N SER A 207 -3.22 -9.38 2.62
CA SER A 207 -2.10 -10.07 3.25
C SER A 207 -1.74 -11.34 2.46
N PRO A 208 -0.45 -11.61 2.22
CA PRO A 208 0.02 -12.80 1.50
C PRO A 208 0.08 -14.01 2.43
N TYR A 209 -1.07 -14.51 2.91
CA TYR A 209 -1.14 -15.54 3.95
C TYR A 209 -0.36 -16.80 3.59
N ASP A 210 -0.45 -17.29 2.34
CA ASP A 210 0.26 -18.50 1.90
C ASP A 210 1.77 -18.37 2.09
N LYS A 211 2.35 -17.20 1.76
CA LYS A 211 3.79 -16.93 1.96
C LYS A 211 4.14 -16.72 3.43
N VAL A 212 3.22 -16.19 4.23
CA VAL A 212 3.40 -16.05 5.68
C VAL A 212 3.47 -17.43 6.34
N ASP A 213 2.52 -18.31 6.02
CA ASP A 213 2.46 -19.68 6.57
C ASP A 213 3.69 -20.49 6.16
N GLU A 214 4.12 -20.41 4.89
CA GLU A 214 5.33 -21.06 4.40
C GLU A 214 6.58 -20.67 5.19
N LEU A 215 6.72 -19.38 5.57
CA LEU A 215 7.88 -18.93 6.36
C LEU A 215 7.73 -19.26 7.85
N ALA A 216 6.51 -19.20 8.39
CA ALA A 216 6.23 -19.47 9.79
C ALA A 216 6.53 -20.93 10.18
N ASP A 217 6.26 -21.87 9.30
CA ASP A 217 6.48 -23.30 9.52
C ASP A 217 7.99 -23.70 9.60
N LEU A 218 8.90 -22.77 9.33
CA LEU A 218 10.34 -23.03 9.29
C LEU A 218 11.07 -22.79 10.62
N VAL A 219 10.43 -22.15 11.58
CA VAL A 219 11.03 -21.75 12.86
C VAL A 219 10.07 -22.01 14.02
N GLU A 220 10.63 -22.30 15.20
CA GLU A 220 9.82 -22.56 16.40
C GLU A 220 9.19 -21.28 16.95
N GLU A 221 9.91 -20.16 16.89
CA GLU A 221 9.42 -18.87 17.37
C GLU A 221 9.32 -17.85 16.24
N TYR A 222 8.12 -17.39 15.96
CA TYR A 222 7.88 -16.37 14.95
C TYR A 222 6.78 -15.38 15.34
N TYR A 223 6.85 -14.19 14.75
CA TYR A 223 5.87 -13.12 14.92
C TYR A 223 5.47 -12.55 13.56
N VAL A 224 4.19 -12.64 13.23
CA VAL A 224 3.62 -11.99 12.02
C VAL A 224 3.22 -10.58 12.38
N ILE A 225 3.77 -9.57 11.69
CA ILE A 225 3.60 -8.15 12.03
C ILE A 225 3.24 -7.28 10.81
N GLY A 226 2.56 -6.17 11.05
CA GLY A 226 2.16 -5.24 10.01
C GLY A 226 1.11 -5.83 9.05
N ASP A 227 1.12 -5.38 7.81
CA ASP A 227 0.09 -5.71 6.82
C ASP A 227 0.05 -7.18 6.42
N CYS A 228 1.11 -7.95 6.61
CA CYS A 228 1.06 -9.38 6.37
C CYS A 228 0.29 -10.15 7.45
N LYS A 229 0.14 -9.56 8.66
CA LYS A 229 -0.78 -10.05 9.68
C LYS A 229 -2.22 -9.62 9.40
N LYS A 230 -2.39 -8.33 9.16
CA LYS A 230 -3.67 -7.71 8.84
C LYS A 230 -3.40 -6.35 8.20
N VAL A 231 -3.93 -6.15 6.99
CA VAL A 231 -3.83 -4.85 6.31
C VAL A 231 -4.43 -3.76 7.19
N GLY A 232 -3.66 -2.70 7.40
CA GLY A 232 -4.01 -1.59 8.28
C GLY A 232 -3.33 -0.29 7.88
N LYS A 233 -3.16 0.60 8.85
CA LYS A 233 -2.48 1.87 8.68
C LYS A 233 -1.05 1.81 9.20
N ILE A 234 -0.27 2.85 8.93
CA ILE A 234 1.13 2.97 9.41
C ILE A 234 1.21 2.75 10.92
N TYR A 235 0.25 3.32 11.67
CA TYR A 235 0.15 3.14 13.12
C TYR A 235 0.02 1.66 13.53
N ASP A 236 -0.83 0.88 12.85
CA ASP A 236 -1.05 -0.53 13.16
C ASP A 236 0.22 -1.36 12.89
N ALA A 237 0.88 -1.08 11.75
CA ALA A 237 2.13 -1.74 11.40
C ALA A 237 3.28 -1.41 12.39
N MET A 238 3.38 -0.16 12.83
CA MET A 238 4.37 0.26 13.83
C MET A 238 4.09 -0.40 15.18
N ASN A 239 2.83 -0.38 15.66
CA ASN A 239 2.44 -0.98 16.93
C ASN A 239 2.68 -2.49 16.96
N THR A 240 2.23 -3.22 15.94
CA THR A 240 2.46 -4.66 15.91
C THR A 240 3.95 -5.00 15.91
N GLY A 241 4.76 -4.22 15.19
CA GLY A 241 6.21 -4.37 15.19
C GLY A 241 6.83 -4.11 16.56
N TYR A 242 6.47 -3.00 17.19
CA TYR A 242 6.99 -2.61 18.50
C TYR A 242 6.63 -3.62 19.59
N TYR A 243 5.33 -3.90 19.76
CA TYR A 243 4.87 -4.78 20.83
C TYR A 243 5.31 -6.24 20.67
N SER A 244 5.36 -6.76 19.43
CA SER A 244 5.89 -8.11 19.22
C SER A 244 7.37 -8.20 19.56
N ALA A 245 8.16 -7.18 19.26
CA ALA A 245 9.58 -7.16 19.58
C ALA A 245 9.89 -6.92 21.07
N LEU A 246 8.91 -6.59 21.89
CA LEU A 246 9.05 -6.59 23.36
C LEU A 246 8.91 -7.98 23.99
N LEU A 247 8.42 -8.97 23.24
CA LEU A 247 8.18 -10.33 23.75
C LEU A 247 9.42 -11.22 23.68
N VAL A 248 10.39 -10.86 22.84
CA VAL A 248 11.67 -11.56 22.70
C VAL A 248 12.75 -10.99 23.55
#